data_bcfea34321175291dc2ab3ba2bc98d94
#
_entry.id   bcfea34321175291dc2ab3ba2bc98d94
#
_cell.length_a   1.000
_cell.length_b   1.000
_cell.length_c   1.000
_cell.angle_alpha   90.00
_cell.angle_beta   90.00
_cell.angle_gamma   90.00
#
_symmetry.space_group_name_H-M   'P 1'
#
loop_
_entity.id
_entity.type
_entity.pdbx_description
1 polymer ?
#
loop_
_entity_poly.entity_id
_entity_poly.type
_entity_poly.pdbx_seq_one_letter_code
_entity_poly.pdbx_strand_id
1 'polypeptide(L)'
;MRSCYRECLELAKANKCKKIAIPLIASGTFGFPKDKVLKIAVDEISTFLIENEMLVYIVVFDKASYSISEKLFSDVTSFIEDTYDEEGFLCKSNGIDMCISPYVSLDDVLNQIDESFSQMLLRKIDEKGMTDAECYKKANIDRKLFSKIRSDKNYKPSKPTVLAFAIALELSLADTEEMLRKAGFALSHSNKFDIIIEYFISHGKYNVLEINEVLYQFDQNLLGG
;
A
#
# COMPACT_ATOMS: atom_id res chain seq x y z
N MET A 1 11.61 4.08 25.95
CA MET A 1 10.65 3.43 25.04
C MET A 1 11.26 3.11 23.68
N ARG A 2 11.78 4.09 22.89
CA ARG A 2 12.51 3.82 21.63
C ARG A 2 13.60 2.77 21.81
N SER A 3 14.45 2.89 22.85
CA SER A 3 15.49 1.92 23.16
C SER A 3 14.97 0.49 23.37
N CYS A 4 13.77 0.33 23.97
CA CYS A 4 13.20 -1.02 24.17
C CYS A 4 12.87 -1.71 22.83
N TYR A 5 12.27 -1.00 21.89
CA TYR A 5 12.01 -1.56 20.56
C TYR A 5 13.31 -1.91 19.84
N ARG A 6 14.29 -1.02 19.87
CA ARG A 6 15.61 -1.23 19.26
C ARG A 6 16.32 -2.45 19.86
N GLU A 7 16.37 -2.57 21.19
CA GLU A 7 16.94 -3.71 21.89
C GLU A 7 16.27 -5.04 21.50
N CYS A 8 14.92 -5.06 21.44
CA CYS A 8 14.19 -6.25 21.00
C CYS A 8 14.57 -6.67 19.58
N LEU A 9 14.68 -5.71 18.66
CA LEU A 9 15.02 -5.96 17.26
C LEU A 9 16.49 -6.44 17.12
N GLU A 10 17.42 -5.81 17.82
CA GLU A 10 18.84 -6.22 17.83
C GLU A 10 19.03 -7.61 18.44
N LEU A 11 18.31 -7.92 19.53
CA LEU A 11 18.34 -9.27 20.12
C LEU A 11 17.76 -10.30 19.15
N ALA A 12 16.67 -9.99 18.47
CA ALA A 12 16.09 -10.88 17.47
C ALA A 12 17.06 -11.12 16.30
N LYS A 13 17.77 -10.08 15.84
CA LYS A 13 18.80 -10.15 14.81
C LYS A 13 19.98 -11.02 15.27
N ALA A 14 20.47 -10.79 16.47
CA ALA A 14 21.59 -11.57 17.06
C ALA A 14 21.25 -13.06 17.16
N ASN A 15 19.98 -13.39 17.46
CA ASN A 15 19.48 -14.76 17.50
C ASN A 15 19.03 -15.31 16.12
N LYS A 16 19.30 -14.59 15.03
CA LYS A 16 18.95 -14.98 13.65
C LYS A 16 17.45 -15.26 13.47
N CYS A 17 16.59 -14.58 14.22
CA CYS A 17 15.13 -14.67 14.08
C CYS A 17 14.72 -14.05 12.75
N LYS A 18 13.89 -14.77 11.99
CA LYS A 18 13.30 -14.27 10.74
C LYS A 18 12.00 -13.50 10.97
N LYS A 19 11.37 -13.72 12.11
CA LYS A 19 10.08 -13.12 12.50
C LYS A 19 10.10 -12.81 13.98
N ILE A 20 9.49 -11.67 14.34
CA ILE A 20 9.28 -11.27 15.74
C ILE A 20 7.89 -10.63 15.89
N ALA A 21 7.22 -10.87 17.00
CA ALA A 21 5.99 -10.18 17.39
C ALA A 21 6.24 -9.34 18.64
N ILE A 22 5.96 -8.04 18.57
CA ILE A 22 6.21 -7.09 19.66
C ILE A 22 4.87 -6.41 20.00
N PRO A 23 4.43 -6.41 21.27
CA PRO A 23 3.25 -5.67 21.70
C PRO A 23 3.55 -4.16 21.77
N LEU A 24 2.49 -3.35 21.89
CA LEU A 24 2.64 -1.92 22.19
C LEU A 24 3.16 -1.75 23.63
N ILE A 25 4.46 -1.50 23.76
CA ILE A 25 5.17 -1.39 25.05
C ILE A 25 4.69 -0.12 25.78
N ALA A 26 4.36 -0.26 27.07
CA ALA A 26 3.91 0.82 27.96
C ALA A 26 2.54 1.46 27.61
N SER A 27 1.75 0.87 26.74
CA SER A 27 0.39 1.33 26.43
C SER A 27 -0.70 0.87 27.42
N GLY A 28 -0.33 -0.03 28.34
CA GLY A 28 -1.23 -0.57 29.38
C GLY A 28 -1.19 0.24 30.70
N THR A 29 -0.80 -0.41 31.79
CA THR A 29 -0.79 0.13 33.18
C THR A 29 0.00 1.44 33.34
N PHE A 30 0.97 1.72 32.48
CA PHE A 30 1.78 2.94 32.55
C PHE A 30 1.13 4.16 31.88
N GLY A 31 -0.05 4.03 31.26
CA GLY A 31 -0.91 5.13 30.81
C GLY A 31 -0.33 6.04 29.72
N PHE A 32 0.68 5.61 28.98
CA PHE A 32 1.13 6.38 27.82
C PHE A 32 0.06 6.40 26.71
N PRO A 33 -0.16 7.55 26.04
CA PRO A 33 -1.08 7.65 24.90
C PRO A 33 -0.69 6.63 23.83
N LYS A 34 -1.64 5.76 23.49
CA LYS A 34 -1.41 4.59 22.61
C LYS A 34 -0.99 4.99 21.19
N ASP A 35 -1.54 6.09 20.67
CA ASP A 35 -1.18 6.73 19.42
C ASP A 35 0.32 7.10 19.33
N LYS A 36 0.82 7.72 20.40
CA LYS A 36 2.25 8.10 20.48
C LYS A 36 3.14 6.87 20.59
N VAL A 37 2.69 5.84 21.30
CA VAL A 37 3.45 4.58 21.43
C VAL A 37 3.52 3.86 20.09
N LEU A 38 2.42 3.78 19.38
CA LEU A 38 2.38 3.16 18.04
C LEU A 38 3.30 3.90 17.07
N LYS A 39 3.24 5.23 17.02
CA LYS A 39 4.13 6.03 16.18
C LYS A 39 5.60 5.78 16.49
N ILE A 40 5.98 5.74 17.77
CA ILE A 40 7.35 5.44 18.20
C ILE A 40 7.77 4.02 17.78
N ALA A 41 6.88 3.03 17.93
CA ALA A 41 7.15 1.65 17.52
C ALA A 41 7.39 1.56 16.02
N VAL A 42 6.52 2.16 15.23
CA VAL A 42 6.61 2.19 13.76
C VAL A 42 7.89 2.87 13.31
N ASP A 43 8.24 4.05 13.85
CA ASP A 43 9.46 4.79 13.51
C ASP A 43 10.72 3.94 13.75
N GLU A 44 10.84 3.29 14.92
CA GLU A 44 12.03 2.48 15.26
C GLU A 44 12.10 1.20 14.44
N ILE A 45 10.96 0.53 14.21
CA ILE A 45 10.89 -0.69 13.40
C ILE A 45 11.23 -0.36 11.93
N SER A 46 10.66 0.71 11.37
CA SER A 46 10.95 1.12 10.00
C SER A 46 12.42 1.45 9.81
N THR A 47 13.02 2.21 10.75
CA THR A 47 14.46 2.54 10.72
C THR A 47 15.32 1.27 10.74
N PHE A 48 14.99 0.30 11.59
CA PHE A 48 15.71 -0.97 11.67
C PHE A 48 15.58 -1.80 10.38
N LEU A 49 14.38 -1.84 9.79
CA LEU A 49 14.11 -2.64 8.60
C LEU A 49 14.74 -2.09 7.32
N ILE A 50 15.15 -0.82 7.28
CA ILE A 50 15.92 -0.27 6.15
C ILE A 50 17.21 -1.08 5.94
N GLU A 51 17.90 -1.44 7.03
CA GLU A 51 19.18 -2.12 6.99
C GLU A 51 19.09 -3.64 7.20
N ASN A 52 17.95 -4.15 7.66
CA ASN A 52 17.78 -5.54 8.07
C ASN A 52 16.55 -6.19 7.43
N GLU A 53 16.67 -7.47 7.09
CA GLU A 53 15.54 -8.27 6.60
C GLU A 53 14.92 -9.08 7.74
N MET A 54 13.78 -8.63 8.26
CA MET A 54 13.04 -9.32 9.31
C MET A 54 11.54 -9.02 9.16
N LEU A 55 10.68 -9.98 9.47
CA LEU A 55 9.24 -9.76 9.55
C LEU A 55 8.86 -9.39 10.98
N VAL A 56 8.35 -8.18 11.16
CA VAL A 56 7.97 -7.66 12.48
C VAL A 56 6.46 -7.50 12.56
N TYR A 57 5.83 -8.13 13.55
CA TYR A 57 4.40 -7.97 13.86
C TYR A 57 4.25 -7.05 15.06
N ILE A 58 3.47 -5.98 14.93
CA ILE A 58 3.02 -5.19 16.08
C ILE A 58 1.69 -5.77 16.53
N VAL A 59 1.63 -6.25 17.76
CA VAL A 59 0.42 -6.86 18.33
C VAL A 59 -0.39 -5.80 19.07
N VAL A 60 -1.60 -5.54 18.57
CA VAL A 60 -2.56 -4.59 19.15
C VAL A 60 -3.76 -5.37 19.68
N PHE A 61 -4.11 -5.18 20.96
CA PHE A 61 -5.16 -5.96 21.62
C PHE A 61 -6.59 -5.52 21.29
N ASP A 62 -6.78 -4.23 20.97
CA ASP A 62 -8.09 -3.67 20.68
C ASP A 62 -8.01 -2.47 19.73
N LYS A 63 -9.13 -2.12 19.09
CA LYS A 63 -9.22 -0.94 18.21
C LYS A 63 -8.97 0.38 18.95
N ALA A 64 -9.31 0.48 20.22
CA ALA A 64 -9.07 1.68 21.02
C ALA A 64 -7.58 1.91 21.33
N SER A 65 -6.75 0.87 21.19
CA SER A 65 -5.29 0.97 21.30
C SER A 65 -4.62 1.58 20.06
N TYR A 66 -5.41 1.85 19.06
CA TYR A 66 -5.03 2.21 17.71
C TYR A 66 -5.82 3.46 17.33
N SER A 67 -5.35 4.61 17.75
CA SER A 67 -6.01 5.86 17.40
C SER A 67 -5.24 6.57 16.29
N ILE A 68 -5.89 6.73 15.16
CA ILE A 68 -5.52 7.74 14.17
C ILE A 68 -5.69 9.11 14.84
N SER A 69 -4.95 10.12 14.40
CA SER A 69 -5.27 11.46 14.81
C SER A 69 -6.75 11.73 14.47
N GLU A 70 -7.53 12.24 15.43
CA GLU A 70 -8.97 12.53 15.22
C GLU A 70 -9.20 13.34 13.94
N LYS A 71 -8.24 14.20 13.61
CA LYS A 71 -8.28 14.99 12.39
C LYS A 71 -8.21 14.13 11.13
N LEU A 72 -7.26 13.18 11.05
CA LEU A 72 -7.13 12.31 9.87
C LEU A 72 -8.35 11.41 9.70
N PHE A 73 -8.90 10.90 10.80
CA PHE A 73 -10.12 10.09 10.78
C PHE A 73 -11.32 10.91 10.27
N SER A 74 -11.49 12.15 10.78
CA SER A 74 -12.52 13.07 10.32
C SER A 74 -12.37 13.42 8.83
N ASP A 75 -11.14 13.74 8.39
CA ASP A 75 -10.86 14.11 7.00
C ASP A 75 -11.20 12.94 6.05
N VAL A 76 -10.80 11.69 6.41
CA VAL A 76 -11.11 10.50 5.60
C VAL A 76 -12.59 10.18 5.63
N THR A 77 -13.28 10.33 6.77
CA THR A 77 -14.72 10.09 6.89
C THR A 77 -15.49 11.06 6.00
N SER A 78 -15.17 12.37 6.07
CA SER A 78 -15.80 13.38 5.20
C SER A 78 -15.57 13.06 3.71
N PHE A 79 -14.35 12.69 3.34
CA PHE A 79 -14.06 12.32 1.94
C PHE A 79 -14.87 11.10 1.47
N ILE A 80 -15.05 10.09 2.33
CA ILE A 80 -15.89 8.93 2.02
C ILE A 80 -17.34 9.36 1.84
N GLU A 81 -17.89 10.19 2.76
CA GLU A 81 -19.27 10.69 2.69
C GLU A 81 -19.51 11.51 1.43
N ASP A 82 -18.62 12.47 1.13
CA ASP A 82 -18.69 13.30 -0.08
C ASP A 82 -18.67 12.44 -1.36
N THR A 83 -17.83 11.40 -1.40
CA THR A 83 -17.72 10.51 -2.56
C THR A 83 -18.98 9.66 -2.77
N TYR A 84 -19.64 9.21 -1.70
CA TYR A 84 -20.90 8.47 -1.81
C TYR A 84 -22.09 9.37 -2.22
N ASP A 85 -22.07 10.66 -1.85
CA ASP A 85 -23.12 11.61 -2.22
C ASP A 85 -23.00 12.09 -3.68
N GLU A 86 -21.79 12.09 -4.26
CA GLU A 86 -21.56 12.46 -5.67
C GLU A 86 -22.03 11.39 -6.68
N GLU A 87 -22.31 10.15 -6.29
CA GLU A 87 -22.86 9.11 -7.18
C GLU A 87 -24.26 9.46 -7.74
N GLY A 88 -24.85 10.59 -7.33
CA GLY A 88 -26.06 11.15 -7.94
C GLY A 88 -25.86 11.94 -9.24
N PHE A 89 -24.62 12.29 -9.62
CA PHE A 89 -24.38 13.14 -10.79
C PHE A 89 -23.14 12.76 -11.60
N LEU A 90 -23.42 12.23 -12.81
CA LEU A 90 -22.56 12.23 -13.99
C LEU A 90 -21.36 11.25 -14.01
N CYS A 91 -21.63 10.04 -14.47
CA CYS A 91 -20.72 9.41 -15.42
C CYS A 91 -20.51 10.35 -16.63
N LYS A 92 -19.56 11.27 -16.54
CA LYS A 92 -18.92 11.81 -17.74
C LYS A 92 -17.94 10.75 -18.24
N SER A 93 -18.46 9.82 -19.02
CA SER A 93 -17.66 9.07 -19.96
C SER A 93 -16.96 10.10 -20.84
N ASN A 94 -15.68 10.38 -20.59
CA ASN A 94 -14.82 10.94 -21.62
C ASN A 94 -14.80 9.88 -22.73
N GLY A 95 -15.65 10.12 -23.74
CA GLY A 95 -15.70 9.31 -24.94
C GLY A 95 -14.32 9.32 -25.58
N ILE A 96 -13.62 8.23 -25.40
CA ILE A 96 -12.60 7.84 -26.35
C ILE A 96 -13.41 7.31 -27.53
N ASP A 97 -13.60 8.16 -28.54
CA ASP A 97 -13.99 7.73 -29.89
C ASP A 97 -12.90 6.75 -30.36
N MET A 98 -13.07 5.49 -30.01
CA MET A 98 -12.37 4.44 -30.72
C MET A 98 -12.98 4.36 -32.12
N CYS A 99 -12.38 5.08 -33.07
CA CYS A 99 -12.51 4.76 -34.47
C CYS A 99 -11.98 3.33 -34.66
N ILE A 100 -12.85 2.35 -34.51
CA ILE A 100 -12.58 0.96 -34.88
C ILE A 100 -12.49 0.96 -36.40
N SER A 101 -11.28 0.98 -36.93
CA SER A 101 -11.04 0.65 -38.32
C SER A 101 -11.48 -0.80 -38.55
N PRO A 102 -12.34 -1.11 -39.55
CA PRO A 102 -13.03 -2.39 -39.61
C PRO A 102 -12.20 -3.58 -40.09
N TYR A 103 -10.88 -3.52 -40.11
CA TYR A 103 -10.02 -4.56 -40.66
C TYR A 103 -8.74 -4.83 -39.86
N VAL A 104 -8.77 -4.72 -38.54
CA VAL A 104 -7.63 -5.24 -37.74
C VAL A 104 -7.91 -6.70 -37.41
N SER A 105 -7.05 -7.63 -37.88
CA SER A 105 -7.23 -9.04 -37.55
C SER A 105 -7.01 -9.28 -36.05
N LEU A 106 -7.68 -10.28 -35.48
CA LEU A 106 -7.49 -10.63 -34.08
C LEU A 106 -6.01 -10.91 -33.75
N ASP A 107 -5.29 -11.52 -34.69
CA ASP A 107 -3.86 -11.80 -34.55
C ASP A 107 -3.02 -10.52 -34.51
N ASP A 108 -3.39 -9.46 -35.26
CA ASP A 108 -2.71 -8.17 -35.21
C ASP A 108 -2.94 -7.47 -33.86
N VAL A 109 -4.16 -7.59 -33.30
CA VAL A 109 -4.47 -7.05 -31.96
C VAL A 109 -3.72 -7.83 -30.89
N LEU A 110 -3.63 -9.15 -30.98
CA LEU A 110 -2.92 -10.01 -30.02
C LEU A 110 -1.39 -9.81 -30.09
N ASN A 111 -0.86 -9.41 -31.26
CA ASN A 111 0.56 -9.09 -31.42
C ASN A 111 0.92 -7.68 -30.88
N GLN A 112 -0.06 -6.84 -30.59
CA GLN A 112 0.09 -5.52 -29.96
C GLN A 112 -0.24 -5.55 -28.45
N ILE A 113 -0.01 -6.70 -27.78
CA ILE A 113 -0.20 -6.79 -26.33
C ILE A 113 0.69 -5.76 -25.65
N ASP A 114 0.04 -4.87 -24.95
CA ASP A 114 0.64 -3.78 -24.20
C ASP A 114 1.56 -4.28 -23.06
N GLU A 115 2.39 -3.38 -22.52
CA GLU A 115 3.27 -3.65 -21.38
C GLU A 115 2.53 -4.35 -20.23
N SER A 116 3.08 -5.43 -19.69
CA SER A 116 2.46 -6.13 -18.55
C SER A 116 2.68 -5.37 -17.24
N PHE A 117 1.89 -5.71 -16.20
CA PHE A 117 2.08 -5.16 -14.85
C PHE A 117 3.54 -5.29 -14.37
N SER A 118 4.15 -6.48 -14.52
CA SER A 118 5.53 -6.73 -14.09
C SER A 118 6.54 -5.83 -14.81
N GLN A 119 6.37 -5.64 -16.11
CA GLN A 119 7.24 -4.76 -16.91
C GLN A 119 7.07 -3.29 -16.50
N MET A 120 5.83 -2.83 -16.37
CA MET A 120 5.55 -1.46 -15.90
C MET A 120 6.13 -1.20 -14.52
N LEU A 121 5.96 -2.15 -13.58
CA LEU A 121 6.52 -2.02 -12.23
C LEU A 121 8.04 -1.83 -12.27
N LEU A 122 8.76 -2.69 -12.98
CA LEU A 122 10.22 -2.60 -13.07
C LEU A 122 10.67 -1.29 -13.72
N ARG A 123 10.01 -0.87 -14.82
CA ARG A 123 10.28 0.41 -15.44
C ARG A 123 10.06 1.59 -14.49
N LYS A 124 8.96 1.59 -13.72
CA LYS A 124 8.67 2.65 -12.74
C LYS A 124 9.69 2.67 -11.58
N ILE A 125 10.22 1.52 -11.17
CA ILE A 125 11.31 1.42 -10.18
C ILE A 125 12.57 2.10 -10.74
N ASP A 126 12.94 1.78 -11.98
CA ASP A 126 14.12 2.37 -12.66
C ASP A 126 13.95 3.88 -12.87
N GLU A 127 12.76 4.34 -13.31
CA GLU A 127 12.44 5.77 -13.48
C GLU A 127 12.56 6.57 -12.17
N LYS A 128 12.23 5.95 -11.03
CA LYS A 128 12.37 6.56 -9.70
C LYS A 128 13.80 6.45 -9.13
N GLY A 129 14.70 5.77 -9.80
CA GLY A 129 16.07 5.52 -9.32
C GLY A 129 16.12 4.71 -8.03
N MET A 130 15.10 3.93 -7.77
CA MET A 130 14.94 3.12 -6.56
C MET A 130 15.50 1.71 -6.79
N THR A 131 16.09 1.12 -5.77
CA THR A 131 16.47 -0.30 -5.83
C THR A 131 15.26 -1.21 -5.61
N ASP A 132 15.31 -2.43 -6.14
CA ASP A 132 14.30 -3.45 -5.89
C ASP A 132 14.02 -3.63 -4.40
N ALA A 133 15.10 -3.66 -3.59
CA ALA A 133 15.03 -3.87 -2.15
C ALA A 133 14.31 -2.71 -1.43
N GLU A 134 14.57 -1.49 -1.81
CA GLU A 134 13.86 -0.32 -1.29
C GLU A 134 12.39 -0.36 -1.67
N CYS A 135 12.07 -0.70 -2.93
CA CYS A 135 10.71 -0.75 -3.43
C CYS A 135 9.85 -1.78 -2.66
N TYR A 136 10.27 -3.05 -2.60
CA TYR A 136 9.45 -4.06 -1.93
C TYR A 136 9.36 -3.85 -0.41
N LYS A 137 10.42 -3.32 0.23
CA LYS A 137 10.39 -2.96 1.65
C LYS A 137 9.42 -1.81 1.91
N LYS A 138 9.47 -0.75 1.11
CA LYS A 138 8.57 0.40 1.20
C LYS A 138 7.11 0.01 0.94
N ALA A 139 6.89 -0.94 0.02
CA ALA A 139 5.59 -1.53 -0.25
C ALA A 139 5.09 -2.51 0.84
N ASN A 140 5.90 -2.83 1.83
CA ASN A 140 5.63 -3.89 2.81
C ASN A 140 5.33 -5.25 2.15
N ILE A 141 6.09 -5.58 1.09
CA ILE A 141 5.94 -6.80 0.31
C ILE A 141 7.11 -7.74 0.60
N ASP A 142 6.80 -9.05 0.73
CA ASP A 142 7.82 -10.08 0.93
C ASP A 142 8.73 -10.20 -0.30
N ARG A 143 10.05 -10.36 -0.06
CA ARG A 143 11.06 -10.52 -1.10
C ARG A 143 10.75 -11.66 -2.08
N LYS A 144 10.16 -12.78 -1.60
CA LYS A 144 9.83 -13.92 -2.45
C LYS A 144 8.72 -13.57 -3.43
N LEU A 145 7.73 -12.81 -2.97
CA LEU A 145 6.65 -12.32 -3.82
C LEU A 145 7.20 -11.37 -4.90
N PHE A 146 8.06 -10.42 -4.51
CA PHE A 146 8.71 -9.53 -5.47
C PHE A 146 9.56 -10.30 -6.49
N SER A 147 10.32 -11.30 -6.05
CA SER A 147 11.11 -12.15 -6.94
C SER A 147 10.24 -12.90 -7.97
N LYS A 148 9.04 -13.36 -7.59
CA LYS A 148 8.09 -13.96 -8.54
C LYS A 148 7.61 -12.95 -9.57
N ILE A 149 7.23 -11.74 -9.13
CA ILE A 149 6.79 -10.67 -10.02
C ILE A 149 7.88 -10.32 -11.03
N ARG A 150 9.13 -10.25 -10.58
CA ARG A 150 10.28 -9.92 -11.44
C ARG A 150 10.59 -11.02 -12.46
N SER A 151 10.45 -12.28 -12.08
CA SER A 151 10.80 -13.44 -12.95
C SER A 151 9.70 -13.81 -13.94
N ASP A 152 8.44 -13.49 -13.64
CA ASP A 152 7.29 -13.82 -14.46
C ASP A 152 6.64 -12.57 -15.04
N LYS A 153 6.82 -12.37 -16.35
CA LYS A 153 6.22 -11.23 -17.08
C LYS A 153 4.69 -11.25 -17.06
N ASN A 154 4.09 -12.41 -16.93
CA ASN A 154 2.63 -12.59 -16.93
C ASN A 154 2.08 -12.78 -15.53
N TYR A 155 2.85 -12.45 -14.49
CA TYR A 155 2.40 -12.55 -13.11
C TYR A 155 1.15 -11.71 -12.87
N LYS A 156 0.15 -12.33 -12.26
CA LYS A 156 -1.11 -11.67 -11.87
C LYS A 156 -1.10 -11.36 -10.37
N PRO A 157 -0.79 -10.11 -9.98
CA PRO A 157 -0.82 -9.70 -8.59
C PRO A 157 -2.25 -9.59 -8.06
N SER A 158 -2.42 -9.54 -6.75
CA SER A 158 -3.67 -9.09 -6.14
C SER A 158 -3.78 -7.57 -6.19
N LYS A 159 -5.00 -7.02 -6.14
CA LYS A 159 -5.23 -5.58 -6.12
C LYS A 159 -4.49 -4.87 -4.98
N PRO A 160 -4.51 -5.35 -3.71
CA PRO A 160 -3.72 -4.76 -2.64
C PRO A 160 -2.21 -4.75 -2.93
N THR A 161 -1.68 -5.76 -3.61
CA THR A 161 -0.27 -5.82 -4.01
C THR A 161 0.07 -4.73 -5.02
N VAL A 162 -0.79 -4.52 -6.03
CA VAL A 162 -0.61 -3.44 -7.03
C VAL A 162 -0.59 -2.08 -6.35
N LEU A 163 -1.55 -1.84 -5.47
CA LEU A 163 -1.68 -0.56 -4.75
C LEU A 163 -0.52 -0.33 -3.76
N ALA A 164 -0.03 -1.38 -3.11
CA ALA A 164 1.14 -1.29 -2.24
C ALA A 164 2.39 -0.80 -3.02
N PHE A 165 2.59 -1.29 -4.25
CA PHE A 165 3.66 -0.80 -5.11
C PHE A 165 3.41 0.63 -5.63
N ALA A 166 2.18 0.97 -6.00
CA ALA A 166 1.83 2.32 -6.42
C ALA A 166 2.13 3.35 -5.31
N ILE A 167 1.79 3.03 -4.06
CA ILE A 167 2.10 3.84 -2.88
C ILE A 167 3.62 3.92 -2.63
N ALA A 168 4.33 2.79 -2.69
CA ALA A 168 5.77 2.76 -2.47
C ALA A 168 6.56 3.59 -3.48
N LEU A 169 6.09 3.62 -4.73
CA LEU A 169 6.65 4.39 -5.83
C LEU A 169 6.13 5.84 -5.87
N GLU A 170 5.24 6.23 -4.97
CA GLU A 170 4.64 7.56 -4.90
C GLU A 170 4.08 7.98 -6.27
N LEU A 171 3.23 7.11 -6.84
CA LEU A 171 2.62 7.34 -8.15
C LEU A 171 1.47 8.33 -8.03
N SER A 172 1.24 9.09 -9.10
CA SER A 172 0.02 9.88 -9.25
C SER A 172 -1.21 8.99 -9.34
N LEU A 173 -2.41 9.56 -9.16
CA LEU A 173 -3.66 8.81 -9.33
C LEU A 173 -3.75 8.20 -10.74
N ALA A 174 -3.42 8.98 -11.77
CA ALA A 174 -3.43 8.51 -13.17
C ALA A 174 -2.47 7.33 -13.42
N ASP A 175 -1.22 7.41 -12.92
CA ASP A 175 -0.25 6.31 -13.03
C ASP A 175 -0.71 5.08 -12.23
N THR A 176 -1.36 5.29 -11.08
CA THR A 176 -1.92 4.21 -10.26
C THR A 176 -3.05 3.49 -10.99
N GLU A 177 -3.96 4.22 -11.61
CA GLU A 177 -5.02 3.65 -12.42
C GLU A 177 -4.49 2.90 -13.65
N GLU A 178 -3.45 3.44 -14.29
CA GLU A 178 -2.78 2.74 -15.38
C GLU A 178 -2.17 1.41 -14.90
N MET A 179 -1.46 1.42 -13.77
CA MET A 179 -0.86 0.22 -13.18
C MET A 179 -1.93 -0.81 -12.79
N LEU A 180 -3.07 -0.37 -12.25
CA LEU A 180 -4.22 -1.24 -11.95
C LEU A 180 -4.79 -1.87 -13.22
N ARG A 181 -4.99 -1.10 -14.30
CA ARG A 181 -5.48 -1.61 -15.59
C ARG A 181 -4.57 -2.68 -16.17
N LYS A 182 -3.24 -2.54 -16.08
CA LYS A 182 -2.27 -3.56 -16.52
C LYS A 182 -2.40 -4.86 -15.71
N ALA A 183 -2.87 -4.78 -14.47
CA ALA A 183 -3.14 -5.94 -13.61
C ALA A 183 -4.59 -6.47 -13.72
N GLY A 184 -5.44 -5.80 -14.51
CA GLY A 184 -6.87 -6.15 -14.68
C GLY A 184 -7.76 -5.66 -13.56
N PHE A 185 -7.40 -4.57 -12.87
CA PHE A 185 -8.16 -3.93 -11.80
C PHE A 185 -8.49 -2.46 -12.13
N ALA A 186 -9.41 -1.90 -11.35
CA ALA A 186 -9.73 -0.48 -11.34
C ALA A 186 -10.04 -0.03 -9.91
N LEU A 187 -9.94 1.27 -9.61
CA LEU A 187 -10.53 1.85 -8.40
C LEU A 187 -12.05 1.94 -8.60
N SER A 188 -12.79 1.80 -7.52
CA SER A 188 -14.25 1.85 -7.52
C SER A 188 -14.75 2.65 -6.32
N HIS A 189 -15.58 3.66 -6.57
CA HIS A 189 -16.21 4.44 -5.51
C HIS A 189 -17.27 3.66 -4.72
N SER A 190 -17.70 2.49 -5.20
CA SER A 190 -18.56 1.58 -4.41
C SER A 190 -17.81 0.78 -3.34
N ASN A 191 -16.50 0.98 -3.18
CA ASN A 191 -15.67 0.20 -2.27
C ASN A 191 -14.85 1.13 -1.35
N LYS A 192 -15.13 1.08 -0.04
CA LYS A 192 -14.43 1.88 0.96
C LYS A 192 -12.92 1.75 0.92
N PHE A 193 -12.41 0.55 0.66
CA PHE A 193 -10.96 0.33 0.49
C PHE A 193 -10.39 1.21 -0.62
N ASP A 194 -11.05 1.26 -1.78
CA ASP A 194 -10.59 2.02 -2.94
C ASP A 194 -10.64 3.53 -2.69
N ILE A 195 -11.74 4.01 -2.09
CA ILE A 195 -11.93 5.42 -1.73
C ILE A 195 -10.83 5.88 -0.74
N ILE A 196 -10.51 5.06 0.26
CA ILE A 196 -9.44 5.37 1.21
C ILE A 196 -8.10 5.48 0.49
N ILE A 197 -7.77 4.55 -0.39
CA ILE A 197 -6.52 4.59 -1.17
C ILE A 197 -6.46 5.85 -2.05
N GLU A 198 -7.56 6.16 -2.74
CA GLU A 198 -7.69 7.35 -3.59
C GLU A 198 -7.50 8.64 -2.78
N TYR A 199 -8.09 8.72 -1.59
CA TYR A 199 -7.86 9.84 -0.66
C TYR A 199 -6.38 10.06 -0.38
N PHE A 200 -5.65 9.00 0.00
CA PHE A 200 -4.24 9.11 0.34
C PHE A 200 -3.37 9.53 -0.85
N ILE A 201 -3.60 8.96 -2.02
CA ILE A 201 -2.88 9.31 -3.26
C ILE A 201 -3.16 10.77 -3.64
N SER A 202 -4.43 11.20 -3.63
CA SER A 202 -4.86 12.55 -4.00
C SER A 202 -4.29 13.62 -3.04
N HIS A 203 -3.99 13.26 -1.79
CA HIS A 203 -3.38 14.14 -0.80
C HIS A 203 -1.85 14.00 -0.69
N GLY A 204 -1.22 13.24 -1.59
CA GLY A 204 0.24 13.04 -1.61
C GLY A 204 0.79 12.32 -0.37
N LYS A 205 -0.01 11.48 0.27
CA LYS A 205 0.36 10.71 1.46
C LYS A 205 0.68 9.27 1.09
N TYR A 206 1.95 8.90 1.09
CA TYR A 206 2.42 7.61 0.57
C TYR A 206 3.04 6.70 1.65
N ASN A 207 2.60 6.82 2.89
CA ASN A 207 3.05 5.94 3.96
C ASN A 207 2.13 4.72 4.10
N VAL A 208 2.61 3.55 3.67
CA VAL A 208 1.86 2.28 3.72
C VAL A 208 1.36 1.96 5.14
N LEU A 209 2.14 2.30 6.18
CA LEU A 209 1.75 2.03 7.56
C LEU A 209 0.61 2.93 8.02
N GLU A 210 0.64 4.23 7.67
CA GLU A 210 -0.43 5.18 7.96
C GLU A 210 -1.72 4.80 7.21
N ILE A 211 -1.60 4.37 5.95
CA ILE A 211 -2.73 3.89 5.15
C ILE A 211 -3.33 2.62 5.78
N ASN A 212 -2.50 1.67 6.17
CA ASN A 212 -2.96 0.44 6.84
C ASN A 212 -3.65 0.73 8.16
N GLU A 213 -3.24 1.76 8.85
CA GLU A 213 -3.88 2.26 10.06
C GLU A 213 -5.33 2.66 9.79
N VAL A 214 -5.55 3.46 8.77
CA VAL A 214 -6.90 3.87 8.37
C VAL A 214 -7.71 2.68 7.86
N LEU A 215 -7.13 1.85 6.99
CA LEU A 215 -7.81 0.65 6.48
C LEU A 215 -8.29 -0.27 7.60
N TYR A 216 -7.47 -0.47 8.63
CA TYR A 216 -7.85 -1.26 9.81
C TYR A 216 -9.02 -0.65 10.57
N GLN A 217 -9.03 0.67 10.75
CA GLN A 217 -10.12 1.38 11.43
C GLN A 217 -11.47 1.23 10.71
N PHE A 218 -11.43 1.16 9.39
CA PHE A 218 -12.62 0.94 8.55
C PHE A 218 -12.91 -0.54 8.26
N ASP A 219 -12.29 -1.49 8.97
CA ASP A 219 -12.43 -2.93 8.77
C ASP A 219 -12.12 -3.38 7.33
N GLN A 220 -11.14 -2.74 6.67
CA GLN A 220 -10.72 -3.08 5.32
C GLN A 220 -9.45 -3.95 5.32
N ASN A 221 -9.21 -4.64 4.20
CA ASN A 221 -7.98 -5.39 3.97
C ASN A 221 -6.77 -4.46 4.00
N LEU A 222 -5.64 -4.94 4.53
CA LEU A 222 -4.43 -4.15 4.59
C LEU A 222 -3.63 -4.25 3.29
N LEU A 223 -2.79 -3.23 3.02
CA LEU A 223 -1.79 -3.24 1.97
C LEU A 223 -0.55 -4.01 2.40
N GLY A 224 0.02 -4.78 1.50
CA GLY A 224 1.20 -5.58 1.77
C GLY A 224 0.86 -6.85 2.55
N GLY A 225 1.84 -7.71 2.82
CA GLY A 225 1.67 -8.95 3.61
C GLY A 225 2.09 -10.17 2.86
#